data_88412f506e4733012efd5f69bb3d9f03
#
_entry.id   88412f506e4733012efd5f69bb3d9f03
#
_cell.length_a   1.000
_cell.length_b   1.000
_cell.length_c   1.000
_cell.angle_alpha   90.00
_cell.angle_beta   90.00
_cell.angle_gamma   90.00
#
_symmetry.space_group_name_H-M   'P 1'
#
loop_
_entity.id
_entity.type
_entity.pdbx_description
1 polymer ?
#
loop_
_entity_poly.entity_id
_entity_poly.type
_entity_poly.pdbx_seq_one_letter_code
_entity_poly.pdbx_strand_id
1 'polypeptide(L)'
;MSRIIPTYENGKWDVTSFKSDEDFAEYLYSIFKEPGKYNFTKIAFEFNKEARVFNEQGFYCNKPFRSKDFTAYWEDQKNKCRVGVIYKDGDNEWYLTRDYYMWLNFLPIFDKEEKHYGFAKVRDAQYHMALYELLAELNNQHSAILKKRQIASSYFHMGKIINQYWFEEGSICKVGASLKDYINDKGSWKFLEEYKTFLNEHTAWYRPSNPEKVLLWQQQIEVKVNNRKTSRGLKSKIQGASFEKNATTGVGGPCTYFFHEEAGIAKNMMQTYEYLRPAMSSGMMTTGMFIAAGSVGDLEQCGPLKEMILNPSANDIYAVETNLMDAEGAIGMAGLFIPEQWSMPPYIDDYGNSQVQEAIEAIIIERSRWKNELSGEQYQLRISQKPLNIAEAFAYRKESIFPQGILSKQLKSIEEKTYPYELIELDRDKTGIVAKRTRKLPISSFPVNKKEIDKTGSIVVWERPVKSPEFGQYYGSIDPVSEGKTTTSDS
;
A
#
# COMPACT_ATOMS: atom_id res chain seq x y z
N MET A 1 -13.39 -2.37 22.23
CA MET A 1 -14.72 -1.73 22.51
C MET A 1 -15.80 -2.56 21.86
N SER A 2 -17.05 -2.56 22.39
CA SER A 2 -18.16 -3.22 21.71
C SER A 2 -18.53 -2.45 20.43
N ARG A 3 -18.73 -3.16 19.33
CA ARG A 3 -19.14 -2.57 18.03
C ARG A 3 -20.53 -3.05 17.65
N ILE A 4 -21.36 -2.15 17.17
CA ILE A 4 -22.69 -2.44 16.65
C ILE A 4 -22.69 -2.04 15.18
N ILE A 5 -22.84 -3.01 14.29
CA ILE A 5 -22.75 -2.83 12.85
C ILE A 5 -24.13 -3.05 12.22
N PRO A 6 -24.67 -2.10 11.43
CA PRO A 6 -25.87 -2.30 10.63
C PRO A 6 -25.71 -3.53 9.73
N THR A 7 -26.73 -4.39 9.72
CA THR A 7 -26.71 -5.65 8.98
C THR A 7 -27.94 -5.75 8.09
N TYR A 8 -27.73 -6.01 6.81
CA TYR A 8 -28.77 -6.18 5.82
C TYR A 8 -28.89 -7.64 5.38
N GLU A 9 -30.07 -8.21 5.52
CA GLU A 9 -30.37 -9.57 5.12
C GLU A 9 -31.81 -9.70 4.62
N ASN A 10 -32.03 -10.32 3.48
CA ASN A 10 -33.34 -10.61 2.91
C ASN A 10 -34.30 -9.40 2.86
N GLY A 11 -33.77 -8.23 2.50
CA GLY A 11 -34.58 -7.01 2.41
C GLY A 11 -34.83 -6.29 3.74
N LYS A 12 -34.26 -6.77 4.85
CA LYS A 12 -34.46 -6.20 6.19
C LYS A 12 -33.15 -5.70 6.79
N TRP A 13 -33.28 -4.67 7.61
CA TRP A 13 -32.19 -4.13 8.41
C TRP A 13 -32.28 -4.66 9.84
N ASP A 14 -31.13 -5.07 10.36
CA ASP A 14 -30.88 -5.48 11.74
C ASP A 14 -29.50 -4.96 12.16
N VAL A 15 -28.97 -5.42 13.27
CA VAL A 15 -27.63 -5.11 13.77
C VAL A 15 -26.88 -6.36 14.22
N THR A 16 -25.60 -6.42 13.94
CA THR A 16 -24.67 -7.41 14.49
C THR A 16 -23.80 -6.74 15.55
N SER A 17 -23.66 -7.37 16.72
CA SER A 17 -22.89 -6.84 17.85
C SER A 17 -21.64 -7.67 18.09
N PHE A 18 -20.49 -7.01 18.13
CA PHE A 18 -19.20 -7.58 18.50
C PHE A 18 -18.81 -7.10 19.92
N LYS A 19 -18.36 -7.98 20.76
CA LYS A 19 -18.07 -7.69 22.17
C LYS A 19 -16.75 -6.94 22.35
N SER A 20 -15.80 -7.16 21.45
CA SER A 20 -14.48 -6.52 21.47
C SER A 20 -13.93 -6.28 20.08
N ASP A 21 -12.79 -5.60 19.99
CA ASP A 21 -12.09 -5.39 18.71
C ASP A 21 -11.45 -6.69 18.22
N GLU A 22 -11.07 -7.59 19.11
CA GLU A 22 -10.58 -8.93 18.78
C GLU A 22 -11.68 -9.79 18.14
N ASP A 23 -12.87 -9.82 18.72
CA ASP A 23 -14.07 -10.49 18.19
C ASP A 23 -14.38 -10.01 16.76
N PHE A 24 -14.27 -8.71 16.55
CA PHE A 24 -14.49 -8.09 15.24
C PHE A 24 -13.35 -8.43 14.24
N ALA A 25 -12.10 -8.45 14.70
CA ALA A 25 -10.97 -8.84 13.87
C ALA A 25 -11.07 -10.31 13.43
N GLU A 26 -11.44 -11.24 14.33
CA GLU A 26 -11.68 -12.64 13.98
C GLU A 26 -12.76 -12.79 12.91
N TYR A 27 -13.86 -12.04 13.05
CA TYR A 27 -14.89 -11.99 12.00
C TYR A 27 -14.32 -11.51 10.65
N LEU A 28 -13.54 -10.43 10.65
CA LEU A 28 -12.93 -9.94 9.42
C LEU A 28 -11.97 -10.96 8.79
N TYR A 29 -11.18 -11.67 9.58
CA TYR A 29 -10.34 -12.76 9.09
C TYR A 29 -11.15 -13.85 8.41
N SER A 30 -12.32 -14.19 8.94
CA SER A 30 -13.19 -15.24 8.37
C SER A 30 -13.74 -14.88 6.99
N ILE A 31 -13.94 -13.59 6.71
CA ILE A 31 -14.44 -13.09 5.42
C ILE A 31 -13.34 -12.55 4.49
N PHE A 32 -12.10 -12.45 4.96
CA PHE A 32 -10.97 -11.97 4.16
C PHE A 32 -10.51 -13.07 3.19
N LYS A 33 -10.78 -12.85 1.91
CA LYS A 33 -10.49 -13.79 0.83
C LYS A 33 -9.76 -13.07 -0.29
N GLU A 34 -9.11 -13.82 -1.18
CA GLU A 34 -8.54 -13.23 -2.38
C GLU A 34 -9.65 -12.79 -3.36
N PRO A 35 -9.43 -11.72 -4.15
CA PRO A 35 -10.26 -11.38 -5.30
C PRO A 35 -10.49 -12.57 -6.23
N GLY A 36 -11.72 -12.69 -6.75
CA GLY A 36 -12.21 -13.87 -7.45
C GLY A 36 -12.81 -14.94 -6.54
N LYS A 37 -12.63 -14.85 -5.21
CA LYS A 37 -13.18 -15.82 -4.23
C LYS A 37 -14.24 -15.18 -3.30
N TYR A 38 -14.52 -13.89 -3.44
CA TYR A 38 -15.55 -13.21 -2.62
C TYR A 38 -16.97 -13.65 -2.99
N ASN A 39 -17.18 -14.04 -4.24
CA ASN A 39 -18.45 -14.54 -4.74
C ASN A 39 -19.62 -13.59 -4.47
N PHE A 40 -19.43 -12.29 -4.80
CA PHE A 40 -20.52 -11.33 -4.75
C PHE A 40 -21.67 -11.82 -5.60
N THR A 41 -22.88 -11.68 -5.09
CA THR A 41 -24.13 -12.01 -5.76
C THR A 41 -24.87 -10.73 -6.13
N LYS A 42 -26.14 -10.85 -6.54
CA LYS A 42 -27.02 -9.69 -6.79
C LYS A 42 -27.09 -8.71 -5.60
N ILE A 43 -26.72 -9.11 -4.38
CA ILE A 43 -26.65 -8.22 -3.21
C ILE A 43 -25.62 -7.11 -3.38
N ALA A 44 -24.63 -7.27 -4.28
CA ALA A 44 -23.70 -6.21 -4.63
C ALA A 44 -24.39 -4.93 -5.14
N PHE A 45 -25.61 -5.06 -5.66
CA PHE A 45 -26.42 -3.90 -6.02
C PHE A 45 -26.94 -3.09 -4.81
N GLU A 46 -26.97 -3.69 -3.62
CA GLU A 46 -27.25 -2.97 -2.38
C GLU A 46 -26.01 -2.25 -1.83
N PHE A 47 -24.79 -2.68 -2.20
CA PHE A 47 -23.55 -2.06 -1.72
C PHE A 47 -23.40 -0.61 -2.16
N ASN A 48 -23.84 -0.29 -3.37
CA ASN A 48 -23.81 1.06 -3.95
C ASN A 48 -25.20 1.61 -4.25
N LYS A 49 -26.18 1.18 -3.48
CA LYS A 49 -27.60 1.57 -3.66
C LYS A 49 -27.82 3.07 -3.66
N GLU A 50 -27.23 3.79 -2.72
CA GLU A 50 -27.44 5.23 -2.57
C GLU A 50 -26.88 5.99 -3.80
N ALA A 51 -25.74 5.56 -4.33
CA ALA A 51 -25.19 6.10 -5.58
C ALA A 51 -26.09 5.86 -6.78
N ARG A 52 -26.70 4.67 -6.84
CA ARG A 52 -27.68 4.35 -7.92
C ARG A 52 -28.94 5.21 -7.81
N VAL A 53 -29.48 5.38 -6.61
CA VAL A 53 -30.60 6.29 -6.35
C VAL A 53 -30.26 7.72 -6.78
N PHE A 54 -29.05 8.20 -6.44
CA PHE A 54 -28.61 9.53 -6.85
C PHE A 54 -28.48 9.66 -8.38
N ASN A 55 -27.91 8.67 -9.05
CA ASN A 55 -27.78 8.66 -10.51
C ASN A 55 -29.15 8.71 -11.23
N GLU A 56 -30.15 8.05 -10.65
CA GLU A 56 -31.50 8.00 -11.22
C GLU A 56 -32.30 9.29 -11.00
N GLN A 57 -32.13 9.94 -9.83
CA GLN A 57 -33.04 11.03 -9.39
C GLN A 57 -32.33 12.39 -9.27
N GLY A 58 -30.99 12.42 -9.19
CA GLY A 58 -30.21 13.64 -8.92
C GLY A 58 -30.18 14.05 -7.44
N PHE A 59 -30.72 13.23 -6.53
CA PHE A 59 -30.71 13.46 -5.08
C PHE A 59 -30.82 12.13 -4.31
N TYR A 60 -30.37 12.10 -3.06
CA TYR A 60 -30.37 10.90 -2.22
C TYR A 60 -31.69 10.65 -1.50
N CYS A 61 -32.32 11.71 -0.99
CA CYS A 61 -33.46 11.61 -0.09
C CYS A 61 -34.62 12.46 -0.57
N ASN A 62 -35.78 11.84 -0.82
CA ASN A 62 -37.00 12.49 -1.27
C ASN A 62 -37.93 12.94 -0.11
N LYS A 63 -37.48 12.80 1.14
CA LYS A 63 -38.27 13.21 2.30
C LYS A 63 -38.21 14.72 2.48
N PRO A 64 -39.29 15.34 3.00
CA PRO A 64 -39.32 16.78 3.25
C PRO A 64 -38.13 17.21 4.15
N PHE A 65 -37.44 18.26 3.74
CA PHE A 65 -36.32 18.82 4.48
C PHE A 65 -36.63 19.06 5.95
N ARG A 66 -35.78 18.60 6.84
CA ARG A 66 -35.93 18.64 8.31
C ARG A 66 -37.10 17.84 8.90
N SER A 67 -37.80 17.02 8.12
CA SER A 67 -38.74 16.06 8.69
C SER A 67 -38.02 15.01 9.55
N LYS A 68 -38.76 14.28 10.39
CA LYS A 68 -38.17 13.17 11.17
C LYS A 68 -37.56 12.11 10.26
N ASP A 69 -38.22 11.76 9.16
CA ASP A 69 -37.76 10.76 8.20
C ASP A 69 -36.51 11.22 7.45
N PHE A 70 -36.42 12.51 7.10
CA PHE A 70 -35.23 13.10 6.50
C PHE A 70 -34.02 12.99 7.45
N THR A 71 -34.24 13.36 8.71
CA THR A 71 -33.19 13.31 9.73
C THR A 71 -32.77 11.86 10.01
N ALA A 72 -33.74 10.94 10.12
CA ALA A 72 -33.44 9.53 10.34
C ALA A 72 -32.63 8.90 9.18
N TYR A 73 -32.99 9.23 7.93
CA TYR A 73 -32.25 8.78 6.76
C TYR A 73 -30.77 9.23 6.83
N TRP A 74 -30.52 10.51 7.05
CA TRP A 74 -29.14 11.02 7.05
C TRP A 74 -28.31 10.57 8.25
N GLU A 75 -28.92 10.35 9.42
CA GLU A 75 -28.23 9.77 10.57
C GLU A 75 -27.93 8.28 10.34
N ASP A 76 -28.80 7.52 9.68
CA ASP A 76 -28.54 6.15 9.27
C ASP A 76 -27.35 6.09 8.29
N GLN A 77 -27.34 6.91 7.23
CA GLN A 77 -26.24 6.96 6.27
C GLN A 77 -24.92 7.39 6.93
N LYS A 78 -24.97 8.37 7.82
CA LYS A 78 -23.81 8.80 8.59
C LYS A 78 -23.26 7.68 9.48
N ASN A 79 -24.16 6.92 10.14
CA ASN A 79 -23.74 5.78 10.94
C ASN A 79 -23.03 4.73 10.08
N LYS A 80 -23.55 4.37 8.92
CA LYS A 80 -22.91 3.46 7.96
C LYS A 80 -21.53 3.95 7.51
N CYS A 81 -21.38 5.26 7.26
CA CYS A 81 -20.08 5.87 6.95
C CYS A 81 -19.10 5.88 8.14
N ARG A 82 -19.56 5.67 9.36
CA ARG A 82 -18.72 5.64 10.57
C ARG A 82 -18.33 4.24 11.03
N VAL A 83 -19.22 3.27 10.87
CA VAL A 83 -19.02 1.91 11.41
C VAL A 83 -19.02 0.82 10.34
N GLY A 84 -19.32 1.14 9.08
CA GLY A 84 -19.49 0.16 8.01
C GLY A 84 -20.84 -0.55 8.02
N VAL A 85 -20.97 -1.56 7.17
CA VAL A 85 -22.22 -2.32 6.96
C VAL A 85 -21.93 -3.78 6.68
N ILE A 86 -22.68 -4.69 7.29
CA ILE A 86 -22.67 -6.11 6.95
C ILE A 86 -23.82 -6.40 5.99
N TYR A 87 -23.55 -7.12 4.93
CA TYR A 87 -24.54 -7.66 4.00
C TYR A 87 -24.49 -9.18 4.03
N LYS A 88 -25.69 -9.83 4.06
CA LYS A 88 -25.84 -11.28 4.09
C LYS A 88 -26.71 -11.76 2.96
N ASP A 89 -26.30 -12.88 2.35
CA ASP A 89 -27.10 -13.59 1.33
C ASP A 89 -26.87 -15.10 1.53
N GLY A 90 -27.79 -15.75 2.23
CA GLY A 90 -27.63 -17.12 2.70
C GLY A 90 -26.43 -17.26 3.65
N ASP A 91 -25.51 -18.17 3.33
CA ASP A 91 -24.30 -18.40 4.12
C ASP A 91 -23.16 -17.42 3.80
N ASN A 92 -23.35 -16.53 2.84
CA ASN A 92 -22.34 -15.56 2.46
C ASN A 92 -22.54 -14.26 3.21
N GLU A 93 -21.42 -13.72 3.71
CA GLU A 93 -21.38 -12.43 4.40
C GLU A 93 -20.28 -11.57 3.81
N TRP A 94 -20.55 -10.25 3.72
CA TRP A 94 -19.61 -9.22 3.30
C TRP A 94 -19.73 -8.02 4.23
N TYR A 95 -18.62 -7.51 4.69
CA TYR A 95 -18.57 -6.28 5.46
C TYR A 95 -17.95 -5.17 4.61
N LEU A 96 -18.75 -4.17 4.26
CA LEU A 96 -18.23 -2.95 3.68
C LEU A 96 -17.64 -2.08 4.79
N THR A 97 -16.36 -1.80 4.72
CA THR A 97 -15.72 -0.88 5.66
C THR A 97 -16.37 0.50 5.55
N ARG A 98 -16.31 1.28 6.64
CA ARG A 98 -16.82 2.65 6.69
C ARG A 98 -16.36 3.52 5.51
N ASP A 99 -15.08 3.40 5.16
CA ASP A 99 -14.46 4.17 4.09
C ASP A 99 -14.90 3.69 2.70
N TYR A 100 -15.03 2.38 2.53
CA TYR A 100 -15.49 1.78 1.27
C TYR A 100 -16.97 2.05 1.02
N TYR A 101 -17.82 1.97 2.06
CA TYR A 101 -19.23 2.33 1.95
C TYR A 101 -19.42 3.79 1.55
N MET A 102 -18.72 4.72 2.22
CA MET A 102 -18.77 6.14 1.87
C MET A 102 -18.29 6.39 0.44
N TRP A 103 -17.18 5.77 0.05
CA TRP A 103 -16.61 5.95 -1.28
C TRP A 103 -17.54 5.46 -2.39
N LEU A 104 -18.16 4.29 -2.23
CA LEU A 104 -19.10 3.75 -3.22
C LEU A 104 -20.37 4.58 -3.39
N ASN A 105 -20.83 5.25 -2.32
CA ASN A 105 -22.16 5.83 -2.29
C ASN A 105 -22.19 7.36 -2.35
N PHE A 106 -21.15 8.05 -1.87
CA PHE A 106 -21.18 9.49 -1.67
C PHE A 106 -20.00 10.26 -2.27
N LEU A 107 -19.05 9.59 -2.90
CA LEU A 107 -17.84 10.22 -3.42
C LEU A 107 -17.69 9.93 -4.92
N PRO A 108 -18.06 10.88 -5.78
CA PRO A 108 -17.98 10.67 -7.23
C PRO A 108 -16.53 10.63 -7.71
N ILE A 109 -16.30 9.85 -8.75
CA ILE A 109 -15.01 9.71 -9.43
C ILE A 109 -15.18 9.94 -10.93
N PHE A 110 -14.10 10.23 -11.64
CA PHE A 110 -14.11 10.17 -13.10
C PHE A 110 -13.91 8.72 -13.55
N ASP A 111 -14.98 8.11 -14.07
CA ASP A 111 -14.92 6.76 -14.66
C ASP A 111 -14.28 6.85 -16.06
N LYS A 112 -13.11 6.24 -16.21
CA LYS A 112 -12.37 6.23 -17.47
C LYS A 112 -12.99 5.30 -18.53
N GLU A 113 -13.70 4.25 -18.08
CA GLU A 113 -14.37 3.30 -18.99
C GLU A 113 -15.58 3.97 -19.64
N GLU A 114 -16.36 4.69 -18.86
CA GLU A 114 -17.57 5.38 -19.32
C GLU A 114 -17.34 6.85 -19.71
N LYS A 115 -16.15 7.38 -19.42
CA LYS A 115 -15.69 8.75 -19.76
C LYS A 115 -16.59 9.86 -19.18
N HIS A 116 -17.14 9.65 -17.98
CA HIS A 116 -17.96 10.64 -17.29
C HIS A 116 -17.69 10.61 -15.79
N TYR A 117 -18.20 11.63 -15.08
CA TYR A 117 -18.22 11.64 -13.63
C TYR A 117 -19.42 10.82 -13.13
N GLY A 118 -19.14 9.90 -12.21
CA GLY A 118 -20.12 9.03 -11.59
C GLY A 118 -19.55 8.45 -10.30
N PHE A 119 -20.11 7.36 -9.81
CA PHE A 119 -19.63 6.68 -8.62
C PHE A 119 -18.81 5.45 -8.99
N ALA A 120 -17.96 5.04 -8.06
CA ALA A 120 -17.16 3.83 -8.24
C ALA A 120 -18.06 2.59 -8.38
N LYS A 121 -17.67 1.70 -9.29
CA LYS A 121 -18.31 0.38 -9.42
C LYS A 121 -17.82 -0.54 -8.29
N VAL A 122 -18.67 -1.45 -7.84
CA VAL A 122 -18.25 -2.51 -6.92
C VAL A 122 -17.20 -3.37 -7.61
N ARG A 123 -16.07 -3.59 -6.96
CA ARG A 123 -14.96 -4.42 -7.43
C ARG A 123 -14.34 -5.14 -6.24
N ASP A 124 -14.08 -6.42 -6.39
CA ASP A 124 -13.54 -7.25 -5.31
C ASP A 124 -12.10 -6.89 -4.92
N ALA A 125 -11.27 -6.42 -5.85
CA ALA A 125 -9.92 -5.98 -5.52
C ALA A 125 -9.89 -4.69 -4.66
N GLN A 126 -10.80 -3.73 -4.89
CA GLN A 126 -10.92 -2.55 -4.04
C GLN A 126 -11.54 -2.90 -2.68
N TYR A 127 -12.52 -3.81 -2.66
CA TYR A 127 -13.09 -4.35 -1.43
C TYR A 127 -12.00 -5.04 -0.59
N HIS A 128 -11.17 -5.87 -1.21
CA HIS A 128 -10.05 -6.53 -0.57
C HIS A 128 -9.03 -5.53 0.02
N MET A 129 -8.69 -4.49 -0.74
CA MET A 129 -7.82 -3.39 -0.27
C MET A 129 -8.41 -2.70 0.96
N ALA A 130 -9.71 -2.42 0.96
CA ALA A 130 -10.40 -1.77 2.08
C ALA A 130 -10.40 -2.65 3.34
N LEU A 131 -10.61 -3.97 3.20
CA LEU A 131 -10.51 -4.93 4.32
C LEU A 131 -9.08 -5.04 4.85
N TYR A 132 -8.09 -5.12 3.96
CA TYR A 132 -6.67 -5.16 4.34
C TYR A 132 -6.28 -3.97 5.21
N GLU A 133 -6.65 -2.75 4.80
CA GLU A 133 -6.35 -1.56 5.59
C GLU A 133 -7.05 -1.53 6.95
N LEU A 134 -8.28 -2.01 7.03
CA LEU A 134 -8.98 -2.11 8.30
C LEU A 134 -8.33 -3.16 9.22
N LEU A 135 -7.90 -4.31 8.67
CA LEU A 135 -7.15 -5.30 9.44
C LEU A 135 -5.82 -4.74 9.95
N ALA A 136 -5.10 -3.98 9.13
CA ALA A 136 -3.89 -3.29 9.57
C ALA A 136 -4.19 -2.31 10.72
N GLU A 137 -5.25 -1.51 10.60
CA GLU A 137 -5.69 -0.57 11.64
C GLU A 137 -6.01 -1.28 12.96
N LEU A 138 -6.78 -2.38 12.92
CA LEU A 138 -7.15 -3.16 14.09
C LEU A 138 -5.96 -3.85 14.78
N ASN A 139 -4.94 -4.19 14.01
CA ASN A 139 -3.69 -4.75 14.51
C ASN A 139 -2.66 -3.69 14.92
N ASN A 140 -3.02 -2.40 14.89
CA ASN A 140 -2.12 -1.28 15.17
C ASN A 140 -0.85 -1.28 14.31
N GLN A 141 -0.98 -1.69 13.05
CA GLN A 141 0.08 -1.76 12.08
C GLN A 141 -0.18 -0.79 10.91
N HIS A 142 0.84 -0.57 10.12
CA HIS A 142 0.79 0.27 8.93
C HIS A 142 0.45 -0.54 7.67
N SER A 143 0.15 0.14 6.55
CA SER A 143 -0.16 -0.49 5.27
C SER A 143 0.88 -0.16 4.21
N ALA A 144 1.32 -1.18 3.47
CA ALA A 144 2.05 -1.03 2.23
C ALA A 144 1.30 -1.77 1.11
N ILE A 145 1.01 -1.06 0.03
CA ILE A 145 0.18 -1.57 -1.07
C ILE A 145 0.92 -1.38 -2.39
N LEU A 146 1.36 -2.49 -2.94
CA LEU A 146 1.86 -2.56 -4.31
C LEU A 146 0.70 -2.88 -5.23
N LYS A 147 0.36 -1.97 -6.10
CA LYS A 147 -0.86 -2.08 -6.91
C LYS A 147 -0.61 -2.01 -8.40
N LYS A 148 -1.42 -2.71 -9.18
CA LYS A 148 -1.56 -2.44 -10.60
C LYS A 148 -1.98 -0.99 -10.86
N ARG A 149 -1.76 -0.51 -12.06
CA ARG A 149 -2.23 0.82 -12.47
C ARG A 149 -3.76 0.86 -12.61
N GLN A 150 -4.33 2.04 -12.42
CA GLN A 150 -5.75 2.36 -12.70
C GLN A 150 -6.79 1.60 -11.85
N ILE A 151 -6.44 1.22 -10.60
CA ILE A 151 -7.40 0.62 -9.66
C ILE A 151 -8.16 1.66 -8.81
N ALA A 152 -8.14 2.92 -9.19
CA ALA A 152 -8.77 4.03 -8.46
C ALA A 152 -8.32 4.19 -6.98
N SER A 153 -7.13 3.70 -6.64
CA SER A 153 -6.59 3.75 -5.27
C SER A 153 -6.49 5.17 -4.72
N SER A 154 -6.02 6.15 -5.52
CA SER A 154 -5.94 7.55 -5.09
C SER A 154 -7.32 8.12 -4.72
N TYR A 155 -8.35 7.83 -5.51
CA TYR A 155 -9.73 8.19 -5.19
C TYR A 155 -10.20 7.57 -3.88
N PHE A 156 -9.95 6.27 -3.68
CA PHE A 156 -10.33 5.56 -2.46
C PHE A 156 -9.63 6.13 -1.22
N HIS A 157 -8.31 6.35 -1.27
CA HIS A 157 -7.57 6.89 -0.12
C HIS A 157 -7.94 8.33 0.20
N MET A 158 -8.22 9.15 -0.82
CA MET A 158 -8.78 10.48 -0.58
C MET A 158 -10.19 10.38 0.01
N GLY A 159 -10.99 9.38 -0.38
CA GLY A 159 -12.26 9.04 0.25
C GLY A 159 -12.13 8.68 1.73
N LYS A 160 -11.13 7.88 2.09
CA LYS A 160 -10.80 7.54 3.48
C LYS A 160 -10.44 8.80 4.29
N ILE A 161 -9.60 9.66 3.75
CA ILE A 161 -9.19 10.91 4.40
C ILE A 161 -10.37 11.86 4.58
N ILE A 162 -11.23 12.01 3.56
CA ILE A 162 -12.41 12.87 3.67
C ILE A 162 -13.42 12.31 4.67
N ASN A 163 -13.58 10.98 4.78
CA ASN A 163 -14.42 10.33 5.77
C ASN A 163 -13.98 10.67 7.19
N GLN A 164 -12.69 10.53 7.48
CA GLN A 164 -12.10 10.91 8.78
C GLN A 164 -12.31 12.39 9.08
N TYR A 165 -12.03 13.26 8.12
CA TYR A 165 -12.21 14.70 8.27
C TYR A 165 -13.68 15.08 8.53
N TRP A 166 -14.61 14.32 7.91
CA TRP A 166 -16.04 14.64 7.94
C TRP A 166 -16.73 14.18 9.21
N PHE A 167 -16.32 13.04 9.76
CA PHE A 167 -17.07 12.37 10.83
C PHE A 167 -16.28 12.15 12.13
N GLU A 168 -14.95 12.18 12.12
CA GLU A 168 -14.16 11.87 13.31
C GLU A 168 -13.60 13.14 13.98
N GLU A 169 -13.96 13.31 15.28
CA GLU A 169 -13.51 14.46 16.08
C GLU A 169 -11.98 14.39 16.31
N GLY A 170 -11.32 15.49 16.04
CA GLY A 170 -9.88 15.63 16.28
C GLY A 170 -8.98 14.84 15.34
N SER A 171 -9.52 14.24 14.26
CA SER A 171 -8.70 13.53 13.28
C SER A 171 -7.70 14.47 12.60
N ILE A 172 -6.47 14.02 12.45
CA ILE A 172 -5.41 14.78 11.77
C ILE A 172 -4.85 13.90 10.66
N CYS A 173 -5.34 14.15 9.44
CA CYS A 173 -4.93 13.42 8.26
C CYS A 173 -3.87 14.18 7.48
N LYS A 174 -2.90 13.47 6.95
CA LYS A 174 -1.87 14.04 6.08
C LYS A 174 -1.83 13.30 4.75
N VAL A 175 -1.63 14.03 3.67
CA VAL A 175 -1.40 13.49 2.32
C VAL A 175 -0.03 13.93 1.88
N GLY A 176 0.79 12.99 1.47
CA GLY A 176 2.15 13.27 1.04
C GLY A 176 2.51 12.58 -0.27
N ALA A 177 3.44 13.17 -1.01
CA ALA A 177 4.07 12.55 -2.17
C ALA A 177 5.51 13.03 -2.35
N SER A 178 6.31 12.26 -3.06
CA SER A 178 7.67 12.65 -3.44
C SER A 178 7.70 13.89 -4.34
N LEU A 179 6.73 14.04 -5.23
CA LEU A 179 6.60 15.21 -6.11
C LEU A 179 5.36 16.04 -5.76
N LYS A 180 5.50 17.37 -5.81
CA LYS A 180 4.40 18.28 -5.52
C LYS A 180 3.20 18.10 -6.45
N ASP A 181 3.44 17.76 -7.70
CA ASP A 181 2.38 17.61 -8.71
C ASP A 181 1.43 16.43 -8.41
N TYR A 182 1.81 15.47 -7.58
CA TYR A 182 0.93 14.39 -7.17
C TYR A 182 -0.07 14.77 -6.07
N ILE A 183 0.15 15.88 -5.35
CA ILE A 183 -0.70 16.30 -4.24
C ILE A 183 -1.31 17.70 -4.41
N ASN A 184 -0.96 18.46 -5.44
CA ASN A 184 -1.52 19.80 -5.66
C ASN A 184 -2.91 19.75 -6.34
N ASP A 185 -3.35 20.86 -6.87
CA ASP A 185 -4.60 21.06 -7.60
C ASP A 185 -4.73 20.19 -8.88
N LYS A 186 -3.67 19.57 -9.34
CA LYS A 186 -3.64 18.61 -10.46
C LYS A 186 -3.60 17.14 -10.00
N GLY A 187 -3.27 16.91 -8.74
CA GLY A 187 -3.12 15.60 -8.10
C GLY A 187 -4.25 15.26 -7.13
N SER A 188 -3.90 14.52 -6.09
CA SER A 188 -4.87 13.96 -5.13
C SER A 188 -5.66 15.02 -4.36
N TRP A 189 -5.12 16.25 -4.18
CA TRP A 189 -5.84 17.33 -3.49
C TRP A 189 -7.12 17.75 -4.23
N LYS A 190 -7.10 17.71 -5.55
CA LYS A 190 -8.27 17.99 -6.38
C LYS A 190 -9.43 17.04 -6.04
N PHE A 191 -9.15 15.77 -5.77
CA PHE A 191 -10.20 14.82 -5.38
C PHE A 191 -10.85 15.20 -4.04
N LEU A 192 -10.06 15.70 -3.07
CA LEU A 192 -10.62 16.21 -1.81
C LEU A 192 -11.54 17.41 -2.05
N GLU A 193 -11.16 18.33 -2.94
CA GLU A 193 -11.98 19.49 -3.27
C GLU A 193 -13.29 19.10 -3.95
N GLU A 194 -13.23 18.18 -4.90
CA GLU A 194 -14.41 17.62 -5.58
C GLU A 194 -15.33 16.93 -4.57
N TYR A 195 -14.80 16.08 -3.69
CA TYR A 195 -15.57 15.39 -2.65
C TYR A 195 -16.21 16.37 -1.66
N LYS A 196 -15.47 17.36 -1.19
CA LYS A 196 -16.00 18.39 -0.28
C LYS A 196 -17.15 19.15 -0.92
N THR A 197 -16.98 19.57 -2.16
CA THR A 197 -18.01 20.28 -2.91
C THR A 197 -19.26 19.42 -3.03
N PHE A 198 -19.09 18.17 -3.50
CA PHE A 198 -20.20 17.25 -3.67
C PHE A 198 -20.93 16.96 -2.36
N LEU A 199 -20.22 16.67 -1.28
CA LEU A 199 -20.83 16.39 0.03
C LEU A 199 -21.62 17.59 0.57
N ASN A 200 -21.12 18.82 0.41
CA ASN A 200 -21.80 20.02 0.85
C ASN A 200 -23.05 20.36 0.01
N GLU A 201 -23.04 20.04 -1.28
CA GLU A 201 -24.14 20.35 -2.19
C GLU A 201 -25.25 19.30 -2.16
N HIS A 202 -24.90 18.02 -1.96
CA HIS A 202 -25.81 16.92 -2.17
C HIS A 202 -26.17 16.12 -0.91
N THR A 203 -25.56 16.42 0.26
CA THR A 203 -25.85 15.72 1.52
C THR A 203 -26.32 16.69 2.61
N ALA A 204 -26.94 16.14 3.66
CA ALA A 204 -27.26 16.91 4.85
C ALA A 204 -26.07 17.08 5.83
N TRP A 205 -24.87 16.69 5.42
CA TRP A 205 -23.66 16.69 6.27
C TRP A 205 -22.78 17.92 6.08
N TYR A 206 -23.39 19.05 5.72
CA TYR A 206 -22.63 20.29 5.57
C TYR A 206 -21.70 20.56 6.76
N ARG A 207 -20.43 20.81 6.47
CA ARG A 207 -19.40 21.13 7.48
C ARG A 207 -18.80 22.49 7.23
N PRO A 208 -19.05 23.45 8.11
CA PRO A 208 -18.35 24.73 8.05
C PRO A 208 -16.88 24.54 8.39
N SER A 209 -16.00 25.15 7.62
CA SER A 209 -14.55 25.16 7.84
C SER A 209 -14.04 26.60 7.95
N ASN A 210 -12.90 26.77 8.64
CA ASN A 210 -12.16 28.01 8.55
C ASN A 210 -11.71 28.27 7.11
N PRO A 211 -11.38 29.53 6.75
CA PRO A 211 -10.78 29.83 5.46
C PRO A 211 -9.60 28.89 5.19
N GLU A 212 -9.66 28.22 4.07
CA GLU A 212 -8.69 27.21 3.69
C GLU A 212 -7.41 27.89 3.22
N LYS A 213 -6.31 27.32 3.62
CA LYS A 213 -5.01 27.60 3.04
C LYS A 213 -4.70 26.55 1.98
N VAL A 214 -3.79 26.85 1.09
CA VAL A 214 -3.28 25.87 0.13
C VAL A 214 -2.75 24.66 0.91
N LEU A 215 -3.28 23.47 0.59
CA LEU A 215 -2.92 22.19 1.21
C LEU A 215 -3.14 22.12 2.74
N LEU A 216 -4.08 22.91 3.27
CA LEU A 216 -4.48 22.83 4.69
C LEU A 216 -5.95 23.14 4.88
N TRP A 217 -6.71 22.14 5.31
CA TRP A 217 -8.10 22.29 5.74
C TRP A 217 -8.22 22.03 7.23
N GLN A 218 -9.08 22.80 7.88
CA GLN A 218 -9.34 22.65 9.31
C GLN A 218 -10.80 22.90 9.62
N GLN A 219 -11.44 21.93 10.24
CA GLN A 219 -12.84 22.00 10.66
C GLN A 219 -12.97 22.60 12.07
N GLN A 220 -12.72 23.88 12.17
CA GLN A 220 -12.78 24.61 13.43
C GLN A 220 -13.36 26.00 13.19
N ILE A 221 -14.36 26.38 13.97
CA ILE A 221 -14.96 27.71 13.95
C ILE A 221 -14.63 28.39 15.25
N GLU A 222 -14.06 29.60 15.19
CA GLU A 222 -13.94 30.47 16.35
C GLU A 222 -15.22 31.28 16.53
N VAL A 223 -15.89 31.10 17.66
CA VAL A 223 -17.12 31.81 18.05
C VAL A 223 -16.82 32.65 19.28
N LYS A 224 -17.22 33.92 19.28
CA LYS A 224 -17.21 34.75 20.49
C LYS A 224 -18.50 34.49 21.29
N VAL A 225 -18.37 33.91 22.48
CA VAL A 225 -19.47 33.75 23.44
C VAL A 225 -19.05 34.51 24.68
N ASN A 226 -19.86 35.50 25.08
CA ASN A 226 -19.63 36.35 26.27
C ASN A 226 -18.21 36.97 26.29
N ASN A 227 -17.83 37.58 25.17
CA ASN A 227 -16.48 38.17 24.97
C ASN A 227 -15.28 37.19 25.05
N ARG A 228 -15.51 35.89 25.20
CA ARG A 228 -14.47 34.87 25.14
C ARG A 228 -14.49 34.16 23.78
N LYS A 229 -13.31 33.98 23.20
CA LYS A 229 -13.14 33.15 22.00
C LYS A 229 -13.32 31.67 22.38
N THR A 230 -14.28 31.02 21.76
CA THR A 230 -14.52 29.57 21.95
C THR A 230 -14.38 28.91 20.59
N SER A 231 -13.65 27.81 20.53
CA SER A 231 -13.54 26.98 19.34
C SER A 231 -14.65 25.93 19.32
N ARG A 232 -15.35 25.82 18.19
CA ARG A 232 -16.39 24.81 17.92
C ARG A 232 -16.07 24.06 16.64
N GLY A 233 -16.68 22.91 16.43
CA GLY A 233 -16.47 22.02 15.28
C GLY A 233 -15.70 20.77 15.67
N LEU A 234 -15.52 19.85 14.73
CA LEU A 234 -14.84 18.57 14.97
C LEU A 234 -13.34 18.70 15.21
N LYS A 235 -12.74 19.87 14.95
CA LYS A 235 -11.29 20.11 15.06
C LYS A 235 -10.44 19.19 14.17
N SER A 236 -11.07 18.50 13.24
CA SER A 236 -10.38 17.66 12.26
C SER A 236 -9.59 18.49 11.26
N LYS A 237 -8.50 17.92 10.73
CA LYS A 237 -7.57 18.60 9.81
C LYS A 237 -7.17 17.68 8.67
N ILE A 238 -6.95 18.25 7.48
CA ILE A 238 -6.23 17.62 6.39
C ILE A 238 -5.05 18.52 6.01
N GLN A 239 -3.86 17.94 5.87
CA GLN A 239 -2.64 18.66 5.51
C GLN A 239 -1.94 17.94 4.36
N GLY A 240 -1.61 18.66 3.29
CA GLY A 240 -0.76 18.18 2.20
C GLY A 240 0.71 18.50 2.45
N ALA A 241 1.61 17.61 2.07
CA ALA A 241 3.05 17.78 2.17
C ALA A 241 3.78 17.17 0.97
N SER A 242 4.70 17.92 0.35
CA SER A 242 5.60 17.38 -0.69
C SER A 242 6.98 17.13 -0.09
N PHE A 243 7.52 15.95 -0.35
CA PHE A 243 8.84 15.52 0.08
C PHE A 243 9.92 15.69 -0.99
N GLU A 244 9.60 16.37 -2.09
CA GLU A 244 10.50 16.60 -3.22
C GLU A 244 11.84 17.20 -2.82
N LYS A 245 11.80 18.18 -1.91
CA LYS A 245 13.00 18.91 -1.47
C LYS A 245 13.51 18.46 -0.10
N ASN A 246 12.66 17.93 0.76
CA ASN A 246 13.01 17.57 2.12
C ASN A 246 12.06 16.50 2.68
N ALA A 247 12.61 15.37 3.08
CA ALA A 247 11.89 14.25 3.69
C ALA A 247 11.22 14.60 5.03
N THR A 248 11.61 15.71 5.68
CA THR A 248 11.03 16.18 6.94
C THR A 248 9.90 17.19 6.77
N THR A 249 9.51 17.51 5.53
CA THR A 249 8.41 18.44 5.27
C THR A 249 7.10 17.87 5.85
N GLY A 250 6.37 18.66 6.63
CA GLY A 250 5.13 18.23 7.26
C GLY A 250 5.28 17.27 8.45
N VAL A 251 6.52 16.97 8.86
CA VAL A 251 6.84 16.23 10.09
C VAL A 251 6.65 17.19 11.27
N GLY A 252 5.54 17.09 11.95
CA GLY A 252 5.26 17.92 13.14
C GLY A 252 3.82 17.74 13.59
N GLY A 253 3.62 17.58 14.89
CA GLY A 253 2.33 17.30 15.51
C GLY A 253 1.77 15.91 15.19
N PRO A 254 0.74 15.50 15.91
CA PRO A 254 0.13 14.17 15.77
C PRO A 254 -0.43 13.93 14.38
N CYS A 255 -0.53 12.67 13.99
CA CYS A 255 -1.10 12.23 12.73
C CYS A 255 -1.92 10.95 12.95
N THR A 256 -3.22 11.00 12.62
CA THR A 256 -4.10 9.82 12.68
C THR A 256 -3.94 8.94 11.45
N TYR A 257 -3.87 9.58 10.27
CA TYR A 257 -3.64 8.90 8.99
C TYR A 257 -2.65 9.69 8.16
N PHE A 258 -1.65 8.99 7.65
CA PHE A 258 -0.74 9.53 6.66
C PHE A 258 -0.85 8.67 5.40
N PHE A 259 -1.28 9.27 4.30
CA PHE A 259 -1.29 8.62 2.99
C PHE A 259 -0.14 9.10 2.14
N HIS A 260 0.75 8.19 1.72
CA HIS A 260 1.82 8.47 0.75
C HIS A 260 1.36 8.07 -0.65
N GLU A 261 1.06 9.09 -1.47
CA GLU A 261 0.65 8.94 -2.86
C GLU A 261 1.84 8.53 -3.73
N GLU A 262 1.61 7.63 -4.70
CA GLU A 262 2.60 7.12 -5.66
C GLU A 262 3.91 6.66 -5.00
N ALA A 263 3.79 5.85 -3.97
CA ALA A 263 4.91 5.33 -3.17
C ALA A 263 5.95 4.54 -4.01
N GLY A 264 5.53 4.00 -5.16
CA GLY A 264 6.41 3.23 -6.06
C GLY A 264 7.44 4.05 -6.83
N ILE A 265 7.44 5.39 -6.71
CA ILE A 265 8.43 6.28 -7.31
C ILE A 265 9.09 7.21 -6.28
N ALA A 266 9.07 6.84 -5.02
CA ALA A 266 9.44 7.69 -3.90
C ALA A 266 10.75 7.23 -3.25
N LYS A 267 11.91 7.60 -3.80
CA LYS A 267 13.24 7.25 -3.27
C LYS A 267 13.43 7.55 -1.77
N ASN A 268 12.84 8.65 -1.28
CA ASN A 268 13.01 9.10 0.09
C ASN A 268 11.90 8.63 1.04
N MET A 269 11.02 7.70 0.60
CA MET A 269 9.85 7.30 1.39
C MET A 269 10.23 6.68 2.73
N MET A 270 11.24 5.81 2.78
CA MET A 270 11.69 5.22 4.06
C MET A 270 12.15 6.28 5.04
N GLN A 271 12.91 7.28 4.59
CA GLN A 271 13.34 8.39 5.44
C GLN A 271 12.14 9.20 5.94
N THR A 272 11.18 9.49 5.06
CA THR A 272 9.94 10.18 5.43
C THR A 272 9.13 9.36 6.46
N TYR A 273 9.03 8.06 6.26
CA TYR A 273 8.36 7.14 7.18
C TYR A 273 8.98 7.17 8.57
N GLU A 274 10.32 7.05 8.67
CA GLU A 274 11.03 7.09 9.94
C GLU A 274 10.83 8.42 10.69
N TYR A 275 10.81 9.55 9.99
CA TYR A 275 10.52 10.85 10.60
C TYR A 275 9.05 11.00 11.03
N LEU A 276 8.12 10.31 10.39
CA LEU A 276 6.69 10.38 10.72
C LEU A 276 6.26 9.40 11.83
N ARG A 277 6.99 8.30 12.03
CA ARG A 277 6.66 7.30 13.07
C ARG A 277 6.38 7.91 14.45
N PRO A 278 7.19 8.86 14.98
CA PRO A 278 6.91 9.49 16.27
C PRO A 278 5.60 10.27 16.31
N ALA A 279 5.12 10.79 15.17
CA ALA A 279 3.85 11.51 15.08
C ALA A 279 2.62 10.58 15.10
N MET A 280 2.84 9.29 14.87
CA MET A 280 1.84 8.22 14.81
C MET A 280 1.97 7.22 15.96
N SER A 281 2.78 7.52 16.97
CA SER A 281 3.00 6.64 18.12
C SER A 281 2.94 7.42 19.45
N SER A 282 2.61 6.70 20.52
CA SER A 282 2.70 7.19 21.90
C SER A 282 3.41 6.13 22.73
N GLY A 283 4.70 6.36 23.00
CA GLY A 283 5.57 5.34 23.56
C GLY A 283 5.69 4.13 22.59
N MET A 284 5.31 2.96 23.05
CA MET A 284 5.31 1.72 22.24
C MET A 284 3.97 1.46 21.51
N MET A 285 2.98 2.33 21.70
CA MET A 285 1.66 2.16 21.08
C MET A 285 1.57 2.93 19.77
N THR A 286 1.16 2.27 18.72
CA THR A 286 0.81 2.91 17.45
C THR A 286 -0.55 3.61 17.62
N THR A 287 -0.60 4.91 17.34
CA THR A 287 -1.78 5.76 17.50
C THR A 287 -2.28 6.35 16.18
N GLY A 288 -1.55 6.12 15.11
CA GLY A 288 -1.89 6.55 13.77
C GLY A 288 -1.40 5.55 12.73
N MET A 289 -1.89 5.65 11.51
CA MET A 289 -1.60 4.70 10.44
C MET A 289 -0.87 5.38 9.28
N PHE A 290 0.24 4.80 8.85
CA PHE A 290 0.91 5.11 7.60
C PHE A 290 0.40 4.19 6.50
N ILE A 291 0.03 4.75 5.36
CA ILE A 291 -0.45 4.03 4.20
C ILE A 291 0.43 4.42 3.02
N ALA A 292 1.24 3.49 2.52
CA ALA A 292 2.01 3.65 1.31
C ALA A 292 1.35 2.89 0.17
N ALA A 293 0.85 3.57 -0.86
CA ALA A 293 0.30 2.89 -2.02
C ALA A 293 0.93 3.41 -3.31
N GLY A 294 1.35 2.50 -4.17
CA GLY A 294 1.96 2.86 -5.44
C GLY A 294 2.02 1.72 -6.44
N SER A 295 2.14 2.07 -7.70
CA SER A 295 2.53 1.15 -8.77
C SER A 295 4.05 1.21 -8.95
N VAL A 296 4.62 0.12 -9.44
CA VAL A 296 6.07 0.06 -9.65
C VAL A 296 6.51 1.07 -10.73
N GLY A 297 7.56 1.81 -10.41
CA GLY A 297 8.35 2.59 -11.35
C GLY A 297 9.68 1.91 -11.66
N ASP A 298 10.74 2.70 -11.80
CA ASP A 298 12.11 2.21 -11.87
C ASP A 298 12.50 1.60 -10.50
N LEU A 299 13.25 0.49 -10.51
CA LEU A 299 13.65 -0.22 -9.29
C LEU A 299 14.41 0.67 -8.29
N GLU A 300 15.21 1.62 -8.77
CA GLU A 300 15.90 2.59 -7.90
C GLU A 300 14.94 3.52 -7.15
N GLN A 301 13.78 3.81 -7.76
CA GLN A 301 12.77 4.67 -7.16
C GLN A 301 11.82 3.91 -6.24
N CYS A 302 11.53 2.65 -6.57
CA CYS A 302 10.58 1.83 -5.83
C CYS A 302 11.22 1.01 -4.69
N GLY A 303 12.55 1.12 -4.47
CA GLY A 303 13.26 0.41 -3.40
C GLY A 303 12.58 0.50 -2.04
N PRO A 304 12.18 1.68 -1.56
CA PRO A 304 11.45 1.83 -0.29
C PRO A 304 10.14 1.05 -0.24
N LEU A 305 9.32 1.10 -1.28
CA LEU A 305 8.07 0.34 -1.33
C LEU A 305 8.34 -1.17 -1.38
N LYS A 306 9.36 -1.59 -2.16
CA LYS A 306 9.81 -2.98 -2.21
C LYS A 306 10.20 -3.49 -0.83
N GLU A 307 10.96 -2.69 -0.07
CA GLU A 307 11.38 -3.02 1.31
C GLU A 307 10.17 -3.23 2.22
N MET A 308 9.20 -2.31 2.21
CA MET A 308 7.98 -2.43 3.01
C MET A 308 7.12 -3.65 2.61
N ILE A 309 7.05 -3.98 1.31
CA ILE A 309 6.27 -5.11 0.82
C ILE A 309 6.92 -6.44 1.19
N LEU A 310 8.25 -6.59 1.02
CA LEU A 310 8.95 -7.86 1.22
C LEU A 310 9.42 -8.09 2.65
N ASN A 311 9.65 -7.03 3.42
CA ASN A 311 10.06 -7.09 4.82
C ASN A 311 9.03 -6.38 5.73
N PRO A 312 7.75 -6.80 5.71
CA PRO A 312 6.68 -6.09 6.40
C PRO A 312 6.91 -6.00 7.91
N SER A 313 7.36 -7.07 8.55
CA SER A 313 7.58 -7.11 10.00
C SER A 313 8.66 -6.14 10.48
N ALA A 314 9.70 -5.88 9.68
CA ALA A 314 10.76 -4.92 10.02
C ALA A 314 10.26 -3.47 10.01
N ASN A 315 9.16 -3.21 9.30
CA ASN A 315 8.61 -1.89 9.08
C ASN A 315 7.22 -1.69 9.74
N ASP A 316 6.80 -2.55 10.66
CA ASP A 316 5.48 -2.53 11.29
C ASP A 316 4.31 -2.54 10.29
N ILE A 317 4.51 -3.13 9.12
CA ILE A 317 3.49 -3.27 8.08
C ILE A 317 2.66 -4.53 8.35
N TYR A 318 1.35 -4.41 8.22
CA TYR A 318 0.46 -5.55 8.26
C TYR A 318 0.74 -6.49 7.08
N ALA A 319 1.11 -7.72 7.40
CA ALA A 319 1.48 -8.73 6.42
C ALA A 319 0.31 -9.68 6.14
N VAL A 320 0.14 -10.05 4.89
CA VAL A 320 -0.80 -11.09 4.45
C VAL A 320 -0.05 -12.24 3.80
N GLU A 321 -0.55 -13.44 4.01
CA GLU A 321 -0.06 -14.61 3.28
C GLU A 321 -0.50 -14.51 1.82
N THR A 322 0.43 -14.73 0.90
CA THR A 322 0.16 -14.73 -0.53
C THR A 322 0.97 -15.79 -1.24
N ASN A 323 0.39 -16.38 -2.28
CA ASN A 323 1.07 -17.28 -3.22
C ASN A 323 1.51 -16.55 -4.51
N LEU A 324 1.44 -15.22 -4.49
CA LEU A 324 1.83 -14.36 -5.61
C LEU A 324 3.24 -13.80 -5.44
N MET A 325 4.13 -14.48 -4.70
CA MET A 325 5.52 -14.04 -4.56
C MET A 325 6.28 -14.12 -5.89
N ASP A 326 6.09 -15.20 -6.63
CA ASP A 326 6.73 -15.44 -7.93
C ASP A 326 5.83 -16.25 -8.88
N ALA A 327 6.37 -16.58 -10.05
CA ALA A 327 5.66 -17.33 -11.10
C ALA A 327 5.45 -18.82 -10.74
N GLU A 328 6.22 -19.36 -9.82
CA GLU A 328 6.14 -20.74 -9.34
C GLU A 328 5.10 -20.90 -8.21
N GLY A 329 4.49 -19.80 -7.74
CA GLY A 329 3.48 -19.79 -6.69
C GLY A 329 4.07 -19.99 -5.29
N ALA A 330 5.28 -19.48 -5.04
CA ALA A 330 5.86 -19.49 -3.72
C ALA A 330 4.95 -18.75 -2.72
N ILE A 331 4.74 -19.38 -1.56
CA ILE A 331 3.94 -18.80 -0.48
C ILE A 331 4.85 -17.98 0.42
N GLY A 332 4.41 -16.77 0.78
CA GLY A 332 5.15 -15.90 1.67
C GLY A 332 4.26 -14.85 2.33
N MET A 333 4.81 -14.20 3.35
CA MET A 333 4.18 -13.05 4.00
C MET A 333 4.68 -11.76 3.35
N ALA A 334 3.75 -10.92 2.90
CA ALA A 334 4.09 -9.65 2.25
C ALA A 334 3.09 -8.56 2.64
N GLY A 335 3.42 -7.29 2.38
CA GLY A 335 2.40 -6.25 2.27
C GLY A 335 1.39 -6.59 1.17
N LEU A 336 0.33 -5.79 1.05
CA LEU A 336 -0.70 -6.08 0.05
C LEU A 336 -0.17 -5.90 -1.38
N PHE A 337 -0.28 -6.95 -2.18
CA PHE A 337 -0.05 -6.90 -3.63
C PHE A 337 -1.37 -7.05 -4.38
N ILE A 338 -1.65 -6.12 -5.30
CA ILE A 338 -2.80 -6.15 -6.19
C ILE A 338 -2.31 -6.33 -7.63
N PRO A 339 -2.32 -7.57 -8.15
CA PRO A 339 -1.83 -7.91 -9.48
C PRO A 339 -2.76 -7.47 -10.60
N GLU A 340 -2.28 -7.55 -11.85
CA GLU A 340 -3.06 -7.11 -13.02
C GLU A 340 -4.34 -7.91 -13.22
N GLN A 341 -4.35 -9.21 -12.92
CA GLN A 341 -5.51 -10.09 -13.12
C GLN A 341 -6.68 -9.82 -12.18
N TRP A 342 -6.51 -9.05 -11.11
CA TRP A 342 -7.60 -8.70 -10.21
C TRP A 342 -8.34 -7.44 -10.71
N SER A 343 -9.66 -7.52 -10.79
CA SER A 343 -10.52 -6.44 -11.31
C SER A 343 -10.01 -5.87 -12.63
N MET A 344 -9.70 -6.74 -13.58
CA MET A 344 -9.22 -6.40 -14.92
C MET A 344 -10.38 -6.38 -15.91
N PRO A 345 -10.79 -5.23 -16.47
CA PRO A 345 -11.79 -5.20 -17.55
C PRO A 345 -11.27 -5.91 -18.83
N PRO A 346 -12.10 -6.65 -19.55
CA PRO A 346 -13.53 -6.92 -19.28
C PRO A 346 -13.78 -8.14 -18.38
N TYR A 347 -12.76 -8.74 -17.79
CA TYR A 347 -12.81 -9.98 -17.01
C TYR A 347 -13.31 -9.73 -15.58
N ILE A 348 -14.50 -9.17 -15.48
CA ILE A 348 -15.20 -8.87 -14.24
C ILE A 348 -16.68 -9.15 -14.49
N ASP A 349 -17.33 -9.87 -13.59
CA ASP A 349 -18.76 -10.14 -13.73
C ASP A 349 -19.63 -8.92 -13.37
N ASP A 350 -20.94 -9.04 -13.57
CA ASP A 350 -21.91 -7.96 -13.29
C ASP A 350 -22.00 -7.58 -11.80
N TYR A 351 -21.50 -8.40 -10.91
CA TYR A 351 -21.49 -8.17 -9.46
C TYR A 351 -20.17 -7.62 -8.94
N GLY A 352 -19.13 -7.57 -9.80
CA GLY A 352 -17.81 -7.01 -9.46
C GLY A 352 -16.78 -8.06 -9.03
N ASN A 353 -17.05 -9.35 -9.25
CA ASN A 353 -16.06 -10.40 -9.01
C ASN A 353 -15.05 -10.49 -10.16
N SER A 354 -13.79 -10.63 -9.83
CA SER A 354 -12.70 -10.87 -10.78
C SER A 354 -12.81 -12.27 -11.39
N GLN A 355 -12.80 -12.35 -12.72
CA GLN A 355 -12.62 -13.58 -13.49
C GLN A 355 -11.12 -13.80 -13.69
N VAL A 356 -10.47 -14.29 -12.62
CA VAL A 356 -8.99 -14.29 -12.51
C VAL A 356 -8.34 -15.18 -13.56
N GLN A 357 -8.90 -16.36 -13.82
CA GLN A 357 -8.31 -17.32 -14.77
C GLN A 357 -8.36 -16.78 -16.20
N GLU A 358 -9.49 -16.25 -16.62
CA GLU A 358 -9.71 -15.65 -17.93
C GLU A 358 -8.81 -14.41 -18.13
N ALA A 359 -8.64 -13.61 -17.09
CA ALA A 359 -7.74 -12.47 -17.12
C ALA A 359 -6.28 -12.91 -17.29
N ILE A 360 -5.83 -13.95 -16.59
CA ILE A 360 -4.46 -14.50 -16.75
C ILE A 360 -4.24 -15.00 -18.16
N GLU A 361 -5.18 -15.77 -18.73
CA GLU A 361 -5.08 -16.29 -20.10
C GLU A 361 -4.94 -15.16 -21.12
N ALA A 362 -5.75 -14.11 -20.99
CA ALA A 362 -5.67 -12.94 -21.85
C ALA A 362 -4.32 -12.21 -21.73
N ILE A 363 -3.81 -12.06 -20.51
CA ILE A 363 -2.49 -11.44 -20.27
C ILE A 363 -1.36 -12.28 -20.90
N ILE A 364 -1.42 -13.61 -20.79
CA ILE A 364 -0.41 -14.50 -21.40
C ILE A 364 -0.42 -14.38 -22.92
N ILE A 365 -1.59 -14.30 -23.56
CA ILE A 365 -1.72 -14.07 -25.01
C ILE A 365 -1.12 -12.70 -25.36
N GLU A 366 -1.45 -11.64 -24.65
CA GLU A 366 -0.92 -10.30 -24.86
C GLU A 366 0.62 -10.27 -24.71
N ARG A 367 1.17 -10.93 -23.70
CA ARG A 367 2.62 -11.06 -23.47
C ARG A 367 3.35 -11.83 -24.56
N SER A 368 2.70 -12.85 -25.13
CA SER A 368 3.27 -13.61 -26.25
C SER A 368 3.43 -12.73 -27.50
N ARG A 369 2.46 -11.85 -27.75
CA ARG A 369 2.56 -10.83 -28.80
C ARG A 369 3.70 -9.83 -28.51
N TRP A 370 3.76 -9.27 -27.29
CA TRP A 370 4.82 -8.31 -26.93
C TRP A 370 6.22 -8.89 -27.05
N LYS A 371 6.40 -10.18 -26.70
CA LYS A 371 7.69 -10.85 -26.82
C LYS A 371 8.23 -10.87 -28.26
N ASN A 372 7.32 -10.91 -29.24
CA ASN A 372 7.66 -10.93 -30.67
C ASN A 372 7.82 -9.52 -31.26
N GLU A 373 7.14 -8.50 -30.72
CA GLU A 373 7.04 -7.16 -31.28
C GLU A 373 7.98 -6.14 -30.61
N LEU A 374 8.40 -6.37 -29.37
CA LEU A 374 9.14 -5.40 -28.57
C LEU A 374 10.60 -5.78 -28.37
N SER A 375 11.43 -4.78 -28.09
CA SER A 375 12.77 -5.03 -27.54
C SER A 375 12.70 -5.67 -26.15
N GLY A 376 13.75 -6.37 -25.73
CA GLY A 376 13.80 -7.01 -24.41
C GLY A 376 13.53 -6.05 -23.26
N GLU A 377 14.05 -4.83 -23.31
CA GLU A 377 13.83 -3.79 -22.31
C GLU A 377 12.36 -3.33 -22.28
N GLN A 378 11.77 -3.02 -23.43
CA GLN A 378 10.36 -2.63 -23.52
C GLN A 378 9.42 -3.74 -23.05
N TYR A 379 9.75 -4.99 -23.35
CA TYR A 379 9.01 -6.15 -22.87
C TYR A 379 9.05 -6.26 -21.34
N GLN A 380 10.21 -6.17 -20.73
CA GLN A 380 10.36 -6.20 -19.27
C GLN A 380 9.64 -5.03 -18.60
N LEU A 381 9.75 -3.82 -19.15
CA LEU A 381 9.03 -2.67 -18.65
C LEU A 381 7.51 -2.89 -18.67
N ARG A 382 6.96 -3.45 -19.75
CA ARG A 382 5.51 -3.75 -19.82
C ARG A 382 5.08 -4.81 -18.84
N ILE A 383 5.88 -5.87 -18.61
CA ILE A 383 5.62 -6.88 -17.58
C ILE A 383 5.56 -6.24 -16.20
N SER A 384 6.54 -5.40 -15.84
CA SER A 384 6.55 -4.73 -14.53
C SER A 384 5.37 -3.74 -14.34
N GLN A 385 4.81 -3.20 -15.42
CA GLN A 385 3.63 -2.34 -15.35
C GLN A 385 2.30 -3.12 -15.26
N LYS A 386 2.28 -4.39 -15.69
CA LYS A 386 1.14 -5.33 -15.61
C LYS A 386 1.58 -6.65 -14.97
N PRO A 387 2.02 -6.62 -13.70
CA PRO A 387 2.60 -7.80 -13.05
C PRO A 387 1.52 -8.78 -12.61
N LEU A 388 1.80 -10.07 -12.77
CA LEU A 388 0.98 -11.16 -12.23
C LEU A 388 1.42 -11.59 -10.84
N ASN A 389 2.66 -11.28 -10.46
CA ASN A 389 3.26 -11.59 -9.16
C ASN A 389 4.24 -10.49 -8.72
N ILE A 390 4.66 -10.55 -7.45
CA ILE A 390 5.54 -9.55 -6.84
C ILE A 390 6.92 -9.52 -7.51
N ALA A 391 7.48 -10.68 -7.85
CA ALA A 391 8.78 -10.76 -8.50
C ALA A 391 8.78 -10.03 -9.87
N GLU A 392 7.73 -10.19 -10.67
CA GLU A 392 7.58 -9.47 -11.93
C GLU A 392 7.49 -7.96 -11.75
N ALA A 393 6.76 -7.51 -10.71
CA ALA A 393 6.62 -6.10 -10.41
C ALA A 393 7.97 -5.43 -10.17
N PHE A 394 8.89 -6.09 -9.47
CA PHE A 394 10.21 -5.55 -9.15
C PHE A 394 11.35 -6.02 -10.07
N ALA A 395 11.04 -6.65 -11.19
CA ALA A 395 12.05 -7.19 -12.10
C ALA A 395 12.70 -6.14 -13.03
N TYR A 396 12.05 -4.99 -13.27
CA TYR A 396 12.56 -3.99 -14.21
C TYR A 396 13.59 -3.06 -13.58
N ARG A 397 14.76 -2.96 -14.23
CA ARG A 397 15.85 -2.04 -13.90
C ARG A 397 16.32 -1.35 -15.19
N LYS A 398 16.28 -0.03 -15.20
CA LYS A 398 16.57 0.78 -16.40
C LYS A 398 18.01 0.64 -16.92
N GLU A 399 18.98 0.44 -16.02
CA GLU A 399 20.41 0.50 -16.32
C GLU A 399 21.13 -0.85 -16.26
N SER A 400 20.39 -1.96 -16.35
CA SER A 400 21.04 -3.28 -16.34
C SER A 400 21.45 -3.74 -17.73
N ILE A 401 22.73 -4.01 -17.92
CA ILE A 401 23.26 -4.67 -19.13
C ILE A 401 22.98 -6.17 -19.14
N PHE A 402 22.49 -6.74 -18.04
CA PHE A 402 22.20 -8.16 -17.90
C PHE A 402 20.71 -8.46 -17.92
N PRO A 403 20.27 -9.59 -18.49
CA PRO A 403 18.87 -10.01 -18.49
C PRO A 403 18.36 -10.26 -17.05
N GLN A 404 17.49 -9.36 -16.54
CA GLN A 404 17.04 -9.36 -15.15
C GLN A 404 16.32 -10.66 -14.75
N GLY A 405 15.50 -11.24 -15.62
CA GLY A 405 14.81 -12.49 -15.33
C GLY A 405 15.77 -13.68 -15.10
N ILE A 406 16.91 -13.68 -15.78
CA ILE A 406 17.96 -14.70 -15.57
C ILE A 406 18.67 -14.43 -14.25
N LEU A 407 19.00 -13.16 -13.96
CA LEU A 407 19.67 -12.78 -12.71
C LEU A 407 18.79 -13.07 -11.49
N SER A 408 17.50 -12.76 -11.55
CA SER A 408 16.56 -13.03 -10.44
C SER A 408 16.43 -14.53 -10.16
N LYS A 409 16.36 -15.37 -11.20
CA LYS A 409 16.36 -16.82 -11.06
C LYS A 409 17.67 -17.33 -10.45
N GLN A 410 18.79 -16.78 -10.89
CA GLN A 410 20.10 -17.16 -10.36
C GLN A 410 20.26 -16.73 -8.89
N LEU A 411 19.82 -15.51 -8.55
CA LEU A 411 19.85 -15.02 -7.17
C LEU A 411 19.02 -15.91 -6.25
N LYS A 412 17.77 -16.20 -6.63
CA LYS A 412 16.90 -17.13 -5.89
C LYS A 412 17.57 -18.50 -5.72
N SER A 413 18.15 -19.06 -6.78
CA SER A 413 18.88 -20.34 -6.71
C SER A 413 20.07 -20.28 -5.76
N ILE A 414 20.73 -19.12 -5.62
CA ILE A 414 21.85 -18.94 -4.68
C ILE A 414 21.34 -18.83 -3.25
N GLU A 415 20.25 -18.09 -3.02
CA GLU A 415 19.64 -17.89 -1.69
C GLU A 415 19.05 -19.19 -1.13
N GLU A 416 18.45 -20.02 -1.98
CA GLU A 416 17.83 -21.30 -1.58
C GLU A 416 18.84 -22.44 -1.38
N LYS A 417 20.05 -22.32 -1.90
CA LYS A 417 21.08 -23.36 -1.82
C LYS A 417 22.10 -23.05 -0.76
N THR A 418 22.32 -23.98 0.14
CA THR A 418 23.48 -23.95 1.05
C THR A 418 24.69 -24.47 0.29
N TYR A 419 25.60 -23.59 -0.04
CA TYR A 419 26.89 -23.98 -0.65
C TYR A 419 27.86 -24.33 0.47
N PRO A 420 28.45 -25.57 0.49
CA PRO A 420 29.47 -25.89 1.45
C PRO A 420 30.72 -25.06 1.17
N TYR A 421 31.28 -24.49 2.21
CA TYR A 421 32.55 -23.77 2.13
C TYR A 421 33.43 -24.11 3.31
N GLU A 422 34.73 -23.86 3.17
CA GLU A 422 35.68 -23.91 4.27
C GLU A 422 36.34 -22.54 4.49
N LEU A 423 36.66 -22.25 5.73
CA LEU A 423 37.34 -21.02 6.12
C LEU A 423 38.82 -21.35 6.34
N ILE A 424 39.71 -20.58 5.68
CA ILE A 424 41.15 -20.73 5.79
C ILE A 424 41.83 -19.41 6.11
N GLU A 425 42.98 -19.50 6.75
CA GLU A 425 43.97 -18.42 6.87
C GLU A 425 45.24 -18.85 6.19
N LEU A 426 45.95 -17.89 5.58
CA LEU A 426 47.29 -18.10 5.04
C LEU A 426 48.31 -17.81 6.13
N ASP A 427 49.17 -18.78 6.38
CA ASP A 427 50.27 -18.66 7.32
C ASP A 427 51.60 -18.95 6.58
N ARG A 428 52.70 -18.57 7.18
CA ARG A 428 54.03 -18.81 6.60
C ARG A 428 54.79 -19.77 7.51
N ASP A 429 55.22 -20.88 6.93
CA ASP A 429 56.10 -21.83 7.61
C ASP A 429 57.47 -21.94 6.89
N LYS A 430 58.27 -22.92 7.32
CA LYS A 430 59.60 -23.15 6.74
C LYS A 430 59.56 -23.61 5.26
N THR A 431 58.40 -24.08 4.81
CA THR A 431 58.18 -24.58 3.44
C THR A 431 57.54 -23.55 2.52
N GLY A 432 57.06 -22.41 3.06
CA GLY A 432 56.42 -21.34 2.31
C GLY A 432 55.10 -20.91 2.90
N ILE A 433 54.12 -20.49 2.04
CA ILE A 433 52.79 -20.12 2.45
C ILE A 433 51.89 -21.36 2.53
N VAL A 434 51.28 -21.59 3.66
CA VAL A 434 50.38 -22.71 3.92
C VAL A 434 48.98 -22.23 4.27
N ALA A 435 47.96 -22.92 3.76
CA ALA A 435 46.56 -22.65 4.09
C ALA A 435 46.14 -23.51 5.30
N LYS A 436 45.74 -22.87 6.39
CA LYS A 436 45.24 -23.53 7.60
C LYS A 436 43.75 -23.29 7.76
N ARG A 437 42.96 -24.31 8.11
CA ARG A 437 41.58 -24.17 8.48
C ARG A 437 41.42 -23.30 9.72
N THR A 438 40.47 -22.41 9.71
CA THR A 438 40.18 -21.49 10.83
C THR A 438 38.70 -21.45 11.15
N ARG A 439 38.36 -20.97 12.33
CA ARG A 439 36.98 -20.62 12.71
C ARG A 439 36.71 -19.11 12.65
N LYS A 440 37.69 -18.33 12.27
CA LYS A 440 37.58 -16.89 12.09
C LYS A 440 36.62 -16.60 10.96
N LEU A 441 35.70 -15.67 11.16
CA LEU A 441 34.74 -15.27 10.14
C LEU A 441 35.37 -14.33 9.10
N PRO A 442 34.92 -14.35 7.85
CA PRO A 442 35.31 -13.35 6.87
C PRO A 442 34.80 -11.97 7.27
N ILE A 443 35.45 -10.92 6.77
CA ILE A 443 34.97 -9.55 6.95
C ILE A 443 33.69 -9.40 6.15
N SER A 444 32.61 -8.99 6.80
CA SER A 444 31.27 -8.85 6.20
C SER A 444 30.82 -7.40 6.00
N SER A 445 31.57 -6.43 6.56
CA SER A 445 31.22 -5.01 6.47
C SER A 445 32.45 -4.11 6.43
N PHE A 446 32.36 -3.02 5.65
CA PHE A 446 33.39 -1.99 5.57
C PHE A 446 32.76 -0.60 5.86
N PRO A 447 33.53 0.33 6.47
CA PRO A 447 34.88 0.13 7.00
C PRO A 447 34.89 -0.76 8.22
N VAL A 448 35.98 -1.54 8.39
CA VAL A 448 36.17 -2.34 9.60
C VAL A 448 36.21 -1.41 10.82
N ASN A 449 35.46 -1.79 11.86
CA ASN A 449 35.34 -0.99 13.07
C ASN A 449 36.72 -0.60 13.62
N LYS A 450 36.99 0.69 13.83
CA LYS A 450 38.28 1.21 14.33
C LYS A 450 38.65 0.66 15.71
N LYS A 451 37.68 0.14 16.48
CA LYS A 451 37.91 -0.47 17.80
C LYS A 451 38.33 -1.95 17.74
N GLU A 452 38.21 -2.59 16.59
CA GLU A 452 38.68 -3.98 16.42
C GLU A 452 40.20 -4.03 16.36
N ILE A 453 40.77 -4.88 17.23
CA ILE A 453 42.23 -5.08 17.31
C ILE A 453 42.68 -5.87 16.10
N ASP A 454 41.94 -6.89 15.67
CA ASP A 454 42.20 -7.70 14.48
C ASP A 454 41.34 -7.26 13.31
N LYS A 455 41.91 -6.64 12.33
CA LYS A 455 41.27 -6.16 11.12
C LYS A 455 41.35 -7.12 9.95
N THR A 456 41.76 -8.36 10.21
CA THR A 456 41.87 -9.39 9.18
C THR A 456 40.67 -10.33 9.21
N GLY A 457 40.30 -10.92 8.08
CA GLY A 457 39.26 -11.95 7.96
C GLY A 457 39.82 -13.25 7.41
N SER A 458 39.03 -14.30 7.47
CA SER A 458 39.36 -15.56 6.79
C SER A 458 39.06 -15.48 5.30
N ILE A 459 39.71 -16.34 4.54
CA ILE A 459 39.41 -16.60 3.13
C ILE A 459 38.32 -17.66 3.06
N VAL A 460 37.29 -17.42 2.28
CA VAL A 460 36.22 -18.38 2.03
C VAL A 460 36.54 -19.18 0.78
N VAL A 461 36.62 -20.50 0.91
CA VAL A 461 36.91 -21.41 -0.18
C VAL A 461 35.71 -22.30 -0.44
N TRP A 462 35.03 -22.09 -1.55
CA TRP A 462 33.89 -22.93 -1.99
C TRP A 462 34.39 -24.16 -2.75
N GLU A 463 35.45 -24.00 -3.52
CA GLU A 463 36.07 -25.11 -4.26
C GLU A 463 37.60 -24.95 -4.23
N ARG A 464 38.31 -26.03 -3.94
CA ARG A 464 39.77 -26.01 -3.96
C ARG A 464 40.29 -26.12 -5.37
N PRO A 465 41.37 -25.38 -5.69
CA PRO A 465 41.98 -25.50 -7.00
C PRO A 465 42.52 -26.93 -7.25
N VAL A 466 42.57 -27.31 -8.49
CA VAL A 466 43.15 -28.59 -8.91
C VAL A 466 44.64 -28.61 -8.59
N LYS A 467 45.20 -29.82 -8.32
CA LYS A 467 46.58 -29.97 -7.86
C LYS A 467 47.62 -29.52 -8.89
N SER A 468 47.30 -29.57 -10.16
CA SER A 468 48.18 -29.18 -11.26
C SER A 468 47.38 -28.37 -12.29
N PRO A 469 47.15 -27.08 -12.04
CA PRO A 469 46.41 -26.25 -12.96
C PRO A 469 47.20 -25.95 -14.23
N GLU A 470 46.52 -25.88 -15.36
CA GLU A 470 47.07 -25.35 -16.61
C GLU A 470 47.29 -23.85 -16.53
N PHE A 471 48.22 -23.33 -17.31
CA PHE A 471 48.47 -21.89 -17.36
C PHE A 471 47.19 -21.14 -17.81
N GLY A 472 46.81 -20.14 -17.03
CA GLY A 472 45.56 -19.36 -17.30
C GLY A 472 44.29 -20.03 -16.85
N GLN A 473 44.30 -21.12 -16.09
CA GLN A 473 43.12 -21.77 -15.53
C GLN A 473 42.49 -20.98 -14.37
N TYR A 474 43.28 -20.22 -13.62
CA TYR A 474 42.84 -19.38 -12.51
C TYR A 474 43.30 -17.95 -12.68
N TYR A 475 42.42 -17.02 -12.36
CA TYR A 475 42.67 -15.58 -12.39
C TYR A 475 42.38 -15.00 -11.01
N GLY A 476 43.21 -14.08 -10.54
CA GLY A 476 43.01 -13.33 -9.32
C GLY A 476 42.72 -11.87 -9.63
N SER A 477 41.79 -11.29 -8.94
CA SER A 477 41.51 -9.85 -8.95
C SER A 477 41.67 -9.30 -7.53
N ILE A 478 42.31 -8.16 -7.39
CA ILE A 478 42.42 -7.41 -6.14
C ILE A 478 41.91 -6.01 -6.39
N ASP A 479 40.89 -5.62 -5.64
CA ASP A 479 40.37 -4.24 -5.62
C ASP A 479 40.81 -3.59 -4.29
N PRO A 480 41.90 -2.77 -4.30
CA PRO A 480 42.40 -2.13 -3.10
C PRO A 480 41.53 -0.93 -2.73
N VAL A 481 40.67 -1.08 -1.74
CA VAL A 481 39.93 0.04 -1.17
C VAL A 481 40.82 0.80 -0.21
N SER A 482 41.05 2.11 -0.47
CA SER A 482 41.69 2.99 0.48
C SER A 482 40.78 3.33 1.65
N GLU A 483 41.18 3.08 2.88
CA GLU A 483 40.38 3.27 4.10
C GLU A 483 39.68 4.64 4.11
N GLY A 484 38.35 4.63 4.02
CA GLY A 484 37.50 5.61 4.68
C GLY A 484 37.33 6.97 4.01
N LYS A 485 37.56 7.14 2.70
CA LYS A 485 37.37 8.45 2.04
C LYS A 485 36.44 8.50 0.84
N THR A 486 35.93 7.40 0.37
CA THR A 486 34.95 7.39 -0.73
C THR A 486 33.64 6.80 -0.28
N THR A 487 32.57 7.58 -0.40
CA THR A 487 31.18 7.12 -0.24
C THR A 487 30.59 6.55 -1.54
N THR A 488 31.41 6.50 -2.59
CA THR A 488 31.10 5.95 -3.90
C THR A 488 32.21 5.01 -4.32
N SER A 489 31.86 3.83 -4.77
CA SER A 489 32.77 2.84 -5.34
C SER A 489 33.22 3.28 -6.73
N ASP A 490 34.09 4.28 -6.78
CA ASP A 490 34.82 4.65 -7.99
C ASP A 490 36.27 4.14 -7.90
N SER A 491 36.43 2.86 -7.61
CA SER A 491 37.70 2.19 -7.72
C SER A 491 37.61 1.06 -8.73
#